data_524c816c02b5669254b1b539ef7519b7
#
_entry.id   524c816c02b5669254b1b539ef7519b7
#
_cell.length_a   1.000
_cell.length_b   1.000
_cell.length_c   1.000
_cell.angle_alpha   90.00
_cell.angle_beta   90.00
_cell.angle_gamma   90.00
#
_symmetry.space_group_name_H-M   'P 1'
#
loop_
_entity.id
_entity.type
_entity.pdbx_description
1 polymer ?
#
loop_
_entity_poly.entity_id
_entity_poly.type
_entity_poly.pdbx_seq_one_letter_code
_entity_poly.pdbx_strand_id
1 'polypeptide(L)'
;MKLLYSNILPLPIKESEITIVEAINCQMQLADRIDIAVGYVSRSSLEELDVLVENSDVKNICLNIGMYFIEGMPEGSYHTAIRINKKWKELGIGEIRMIKAFKYHGKLYAFYKDGKPYSAIIGSANLGVIKLEANNRRQYEISAFTDDVIEVEEIANHIEELKEPNISDNIEAINGMPLIYEKNTALSGIELVTEVPKNNVEFYKRCASYVSFLLPLKVPAYEERHLDDGKHFTKSNVNVCYAAPRSRRKSRDWYETQLTVSKEITRLEGYPVKNVPFYIVTDDGYWFKAHTTSDGNKQFSAVGDELIMGRWLKGRLSAAGLVNPVNDTQTDTDRTGMITKEMLQEYGCESLFFKKTGQTAMDEDGNPLDVWLLSFKPISDEGDGNNAVFKELSQQNNRTWK
;
A
#
# COMPACT_ATOMS: atom_id res chain seq x y z
N MET A 1 -23.34 -31.40 -9.47
CA MET A 1 -22.97 -29.95 -9.65
C MET A 1 -24.17 -29.06 -9.92
N LYS A 2 -24.21 -27.84 -9.38
CA LYS A 2 -25.22 -26.79 -9.61
C LYS A 2 -24.51 -25.53 -10.08
N LEU A 3 -24.98 -24.91 -11.20
CA LEU A 3 -24.37 -23.68 -11.72
C LEU A 3 -24.71 -22.49 -10.84
N LEU A 4 -23.72 -21.61 -10.68
CA LEU A 4 -23.77 -20.34 -9.99
C LEU A 4 -23.44 -19.23 -10.97
N TYR A 5 -24.10 -18.10 -10.85
CA TYR A 5 -24.05 -17.01 -11.83
C TYR A 5 -23.67 -15.68 -11.22
N SER A 6 -23.13 -14.79 -12.03
CA SER A 6 -23.09 -13.36 -11.73
C SER A 6 -24.45 -12.73 -12.03
N ASN A 7 -24.93 -11.86 -11.14
CA ASN A 7 -26.15 -11.08 -11.39
C ASN A 7 -25.77 -9.71 -11.97
N ILE A 8 -25.53 -9.66 -13.29
CA ILE A 8 -25.05 -8.45 -13.98
C ILE A 8 -25.90 -8.21 -15.23
N LEU A 9 -26.50 -7.02 -15.34
CA LEU A 9 -27.25 -6.64 -16.55
C LEU A 9 -26.32 -6.65 -17.80
N PRO A 10 -26.78 -7.13 -18.95
CA PRO A 10 -28.17 -7.48 -19.29
C PRO A 10 -28.56 -8.94 -18.99
N LEU A 11 -27.79 -9.70 -18.22
CA LEU A 11 -28.06 -11.08 -17.81
C LEU A 11 -28.36 -11.17 -16.31
N PRO A 12 -29.56 -10.73 -15.85
CA PRO A 12 -29.94 -10.93 -14.45
C PRO A 12 -30.21 -12.42 -14.18
N ILE A 13 -30.03 -12.83 -12.91
CA ILE A 13 -30.41 -14.19 -12.48
C ILE A 13 -31.93 -14.38 -12.54
N LYS A 14 -32.35 -15.63 -12.71
CA LYS A 14 -33.75 -16.05 -12.62
C LYS A 14 -34.07 -16.49 -11.20
N GLU A 15 -35.37 -16.57 -10.86
CA GLU A 15 -35.80 -16.98 -9.50
C GLU A 15 -35.27 -18.35 -9.03
N SER A 16 -34.95 -19.25 -9.95
CA SER A 16 -34.39 -20.57 -9.65
C SER A 16 -32.88 -20.63 -9.62
N GLU A 17 -32.20 -19.53 -9.93
CA GLU A 17 -30.75 -19.44 -10.00
C GLU A 17 -30.19 -18.81 -8.70
N ILE A 18 -28.94 -19.12 -8.38
CA ILE A 18 -28.23 -18.62 -7.21
C ILE A 18 -26.98 -17.90 -7.69
N THR A 19 -26.65 -16.78 -7.08
CA THR A 19 -25.39 -16.08 -7.34
C THR A 19 -24.20 -16.78 -6.68
N ILE A 20 -23.02 -16.54 -7.23
CA ILE A 20 -21.76 -17.01 -6.65
C ILE A 20 -21.59 -16.44 -5.22
N VAL A 21 -21.92 -15.16 -5.04
CA VAL A 21 -21.82 -14.46 -3.75
C VAL A 21 -22.74 -15.08 -2.69
N GLU A 22 -24.00 -15.32 -3.03
CA GLU A 22 -24.94 -15.95 -2.13
C GLU A 22 -24.50 -17.37 -1.74
N ALA A 23 -23.97 -18.14 -2.69
CA ALA A 23 -23.46 -19.48 -2.40
C ALA A 23 -22.25 -19.42 -1.45
N ILE A 24 -21.26 -18.55 -1.70
CA ILE A 24 -20.11 -18.40 -0.82
C ILE A 24 -20.56 -17.97 0.57
N ASN A 25 -21.38 -16.93 0.70
CA ASN A 25 -21.87 -16.45 2.00
C ASN A 25 -22.64 -17.51 2.78
N CYS A 26 -23.50 -18.27 2.10
CA CYS A 26 -24.23 -19.37 2.72
C CYS A 26 -23.28 -20.46 3.27
N GLN A 27 -22.26 -20.85 2.48
CA GLN A 27 -21.32 -21.86 2.91
C GLN A 27 -20.39 -21.36 4.04
N MET A 28 -19.99 -20.09 4.03
CA MET A 28 -19.20 -19.48 5.10
C MET A 28 -19.91 -19.47 6.46
N GLN A 29 -21.23 -19.35 6.47
CA GLN A 29 -22.02 -19.40 7.72
C GLN A 29 -22.15 -20.83 8.28
N LEU A 30 -21.91 -21.85 7.46
CA LEU A 30 -22.02 -23.27 7.87
C LEU A 30 -20.67 -23.90 8.21
N ALA A 31 -19.59 -23.41 7.60
CA ALA A 31 -18.25 -23.96 7.69
C ALA A 31 -17.55 -23.56 9.00
N ASP A 32 -16.68 -24.44 9.49
CA ASP A 32 -15.71 -24.13 10.54
C ASP A 32 -14.27 -23.99 10.00
N ARG A 33 -14.03 -24.46 8.75
CA ARG A 33 -12.78 -24.25 7.99
C ARG A 33 -13.09 -23.95 6.54
N ILE A 34 -12.28 -23.08 5.94
CA ILE A 34 -12.36 -22.71 4.52
C ILE A 34 -10.96 -22.71 3.91
N ASP A 35 -10.82 -23.40 2.79
CA ASP A 35 -9.62 -23.34 1.97
C ASP A 35 -9.94 -22.75 0.60
N ILE A 36 -9.20 -21.74 0.22
CA ILE A 36 -9.39 -20.99 -1.04
C ILE A 36 -8.11 -21.03 -1.85
N ALA A 37 -8.23 -21.28 -3.16
CA ALA A 37 -7.15 -21.15 -4.11
C ALA A 37 -7.63 -20.35 -5.33
N VAL A 38 -7.07 -19.15 -5.52
CA VAL A 38 -7.46 -18.23 -6.60
C VAL A 38 -6.24 -17.63 -7.28
N GLY A 39 -6.39 -17.19 -8.54
CA GLY A 39 -5.32 -16.54 -9.27
C GLY A 39 -5.03 -15.13 -8.76
N TYR A 40 -6.08 -14.35 -8.51
CA TYR A 40 -5.98 -12.93 -8.18
C TYR A 40 -6.87 -12.54 -7.02
N VAL A 41 -6.42 -11.54 -6.28
CA VAL A 41 -7.16 -10.85 -5.24
C VAL A 41 -7.05 -9.35 -5.43
N SER A 42 -8.01 -8.59 -4.93
CA SER A 42 -7.90 -7.15 -4.80
C SER A 42 -7.86 -6.76 -3.32
N ARG A 43 -7.42 -5.54 -3.03
CA ARG A 43 -7.50 -4.99 -1.68
C ARG A 43 -8.91 -5.12 -1.11
N SER A 44 -9.92 -4.64 -1.86
CA SER A 44 -11.31 -4.66 -1.40
C SER A 44 -11.86 -6.07 -1.18
N SER A 45 -11.43 -7.05 -1.98
CA SER A 45 -11.85 -8.45 -1.78
C SER A 45 -11.18 -9.12 -0.58
N LEU A 46 -9.94 -8.76 -0.27
CA LEU A 46 -9.25 -9.21 0.93
C LEU A 46 -9.90 -8.65 2.20
N GLU A 47 -10.19 -7.34 2.21
CA GLU A 47 -10.89 -6.67 3.30
C GLU A 47 -12.29 -7.28 3.53
N GLU A 48 -13.03 -7.57 2.46
CA GLU A 48 -14.36 -8.22 2.56
C GLU A 48 -14.27 -9.65 3.10
N LEU A 49 -13.27 -10.43 2.65
CA LEU A 49 -13.04 -11.78 3.17
C LEU A 49 -12.74 -11.76 4.67
N ASP A 50 -11.90 -10.83 5.12
CA ASP A 50 -11.57 -10.65 6.53
C ASP A 50 -12.82 -10.36 7.38
N VAL A 51 -13.69 -9.45 6.90
CA VAL A 51 -14.98 -9.14 7.54
C VAL A 51 -15.92 -10.34 7.55
N LEU A 52 -15.98 -11.12 6.46
CA LEU A 52 -16.82 -12.33 6.42
C LEU A 52 -16.32 -13.40 7.41
N VAL A 53 -15.01 -13.57 7.55
CA VAL A 53 -14.41 -14.48 8.53
C VAL A 53 -14.73 -14.03 9.95
N GLU A 54 -14.60 -12.74 10.27
CA GLU A 54 -14.96 -12.19 11.59
C GLU A 54 -16.44 -12.39 11.97
N ASN A 55 -17.32 -12.37 10.98
CA ASN A 55 -18.78 -12.50 11.18
C ASN A 55 -19.31 -13.93 10.98
N SER A 56 -18.44 -14.93 10.96
CA SER A 56 -18.78 -16.35 10.79
C SER A 56 -18.19 -17.21 11.90
N ASP A 57 -18.56 -18.50 11.95
CA ASP A 57 -18.01 -19.48 12.87
C ASP A 57 -16.70 -20.13 12.39
N VAL A 58 -16.05 -19.54 11.36
CA VAL A 58 -14.81 -20.05 10.77
C VAL A 58 -13.67 -19.94 11.78
N LYS A 59 -13.08 -21.09 12.11
CA LYS A 59 -11.95 -21.23 13.03
C LYS A 59 -10.63 -21.51 12.32
N ASN A 60 -10.69 -21.83 11.03
CA ASN A 60 -9.50 -22.06 10.22
C ASN A 60 -9.73 -21.58 8.78
N ILE A 61 -8.79 -20.79 8.25
CA ILE A 61 -8.83 -20.32 6.86
C ILE A 61 -7.44 -20.38 6.24
N CYS A 62 -7.36 -20.86 4.99
CA CYS A 62 -6.16 -20.75 4.18
C CYS A 62 -6.51 -20.15 2.81
N LEU A 63 -5.87 -19.04 2.46
CA LEU A 63 -6.00 -18.40 1.16
C LEU A 63 -4.70 -18.58 0.36
N ASN A 64 -4.75 -19.35 -0.73
CA ASN A 64 -3.63 -19.52 -1.67
C ASN A 64 -3.82 -18.58 -2.87
N ILE A 65 -2.83 -17.72 -3.13
CA ILE A 65 -2.84 -16.73 -4.22
C ILE A 65 -1.84 -17.14 -5.30
N GLY A 66 -2.26 -17.20 -6.56
CA GLY A 66 -1.56 -17.96 -7.59
C GLY A 66 -0.72 -17.19 -8.59
N MET A 67 -1.07 -15.95 -8.96
CA MET A 67 -0.46 -15.32 -10.15
C MET A 67 0.65 -14.34 -9.81
N TYR A 68 0.61 -13.72 -8.67
CA TYR A 68 1.36 -12.50 -8.36
C TYR A 68 2.85 -12.69 -8.14
N PHE A 69 3.32 -13.87 -7.74
CA PHE A 69 4.76 -14.09 -7.57
C PHE A 69 5.53 -13.93 -8.89
N ILE A 70 4.88 -14.22 -10.02
CA ILE A 70 5.49 -14.13 -11.36
C ILE A 70 5.10 -12.82 -12.06
N GLU A 71 3.87 -12.33 -11.88
CA GLU A 71 3.36 -11.16 -12.59
C GLU A 71 3.55 -9.84 -11.83
N GLY A 72 3.78 -9.91 -10.55
CA GLY A 72 3.79 -8.78 -9.64
C GLY A 72 2.42 -8.55 -8.99
N MET A 73 2.43 -8.18 -7.70
CA MET A 73 1.23 -7.89 -6.93
C MET A 73 1.04 -6.38 -6.77
N PRO A 74 -0.18 -5.83 -6.98
CA PRO A 74 -0.45 -4.45 -6.64
C PRO A 74 -0.08 -4.16 -5.18
N GLU A 75 0.69 -3.08 -4.94
CA GLU A 75 1.24 -2.74 -3.63
C GLU A 75 0.15 -2.69 -2.54
N GLY A 76 -1.00 -2.06 -2.83
CA GLY A 76 -2.11 -1.98 -1.89
C GLY A 76 -2.72 -3.34 -1.54
N SER A 77 -2.79 -4.27 -2.50
CA SER A 77 -3.25 -5.65 -2.24
C SER A 77 -2.23 -6.44 -1.42
N TYR A 78 -0.93 -6.23 -1.68
CA TYR A 78 0.15 -6.89 -0.93
C TYR A 78 0.14 -6.47 0.55
N HIS A 79 0.14 -5.17 0.84
CA HIS A 79 0.11 -4.68 2.21
C HIS A 79 -1.14 -5.13 2.97
N THR A 80 -2.29 -5.12 2.29
CA THR A 80 -3.54 -5.64 2.88
C THR A 80 -3.44 -7.13 3.18
N ALA A 81 -2.88 -7.93 2.26
CA ALA A 81 -2.68 -9.36 2.49
C ALA A 81 -1.72 -9.65 3.66
N ILE A 82 -0.62 -8.90 3.77
CA ILE A 82 0.33 -9.00 4.91
C ILE A 82 -0.37 -8.67 6.23
N ARG A 83 -1.13 -7.58 6.29
CA ARG A 83 -1.87 -7.18 7.50
C ARG A 83 -2.88 -8.24 7.94
N ILE A 84 -3.67 -8.76 7.01
CA ILE A 84 -4.66 -9.80 7.29
C ILE A 84 -3.97 -11.11 7.69
N ASN A 85 -2.89 -11.50 7.03
CA ASN A 85 -2.12 -12.69 7.36
C ASN A 85 -1.57 -12.63 8.80
N LYS A 86 -0.99 -11.50 9.22
CA LYS A 86 -0.53 -11.28 10.60
C LYS A 86 -1.68 -11.44 11.59
N LYS A 87 -2.79 -10.77 11.35
CA LYS A 87 -4.00 -10.86 12.18
C LYS A 87 -4.50 -12.29 12.32
N TRP A 88 -4.63 -13.03 11.21
CA TRP A 88 -5.11 -14.43 11.25
C TRP A 88 -4.15 -15.36 11.98
N LYS A 89 -2.83 -15.16 11.83
CA LYS A 89 -1.80 -15.90 12.57
C LYS A 89 -1.84 -15.59 14.08
N GLU A 90 -1.95 -14.32 14.45
CA GLU A 90 -2.04 -13.88 15.86
C GLU A 90 -3.30 -14.45 16.54
N LEU A 91 -4.42 -14.53 15.83
CA LEU A 91 -5.66 -15.15 16.29
C LEU A 91 -5.62 -16.68 16.23
N GLY A 92 -4.62 -17.26 15.57
CA GLY A 92 -4.52 -18.73 15.39
C GLY A 92 -5.58 -19.32 14.47
N ILE A 93 -6.18 -18.50 13.59
CA ILE A 93 -7.27 -18.92 12.70
C ILE A 93 -6.83 -19.21 11.27
N GLY A 94 -5.61 -18.85 10.85
CA GLY A 94 -5.21 -19.17 9.49
C GLY A 94 -4.03 -18.39 8.92
N GLU A 95 -3.88 -18.49 7.61
CA GLU A 95 -2.78 -17.83 6.88
C GLU A 95 -3.14 -17.50 5.42
N ILE A 96 -2.37 -16.59 4.83
CA ILE A 96 -2.35 -16.33 3.40
C ILE A 96 -1.03 -16.87 2.82
N ARG A 97 -1.12 -17.65 1.76
CA ARG A 97 0.01 -18.27 1.09
C ARG A 97 0.14 -17.75 -0.35
N MET A 98 1.38 -17.62 -0.82
CA MET A 98 1.69 -17.25 -2.19
C MET A 98 2.26 -18.47 -2.95
N ILE A 99 1.63 -18.84 -4.05
CA ILE A 99 2.13 -19.90 -4.95
C ILE A 99 3.30 -19.33 -5.75
N LYS A 100 4.47 -19.94 -5.60
CA LYS A 100 5.74 -19.48 -6.20
C LYS A 100 6.26 -20.37 -7.32
N ALA A 101 5.83 -21.64 -7.37
CA ALA A 101 6.38 -22.63 -8.30
C ALA A 101 5.90 -22.42 -9.75
N PHE A 102 4.70 -21.88 -9.94
CA PHE A 102 4.08 -21.70 -11.26
C PHE A 102 2.96 -20.66 -11.21
N LYS A 103 2.48 -20.21 -12.39
CA LYS A 103 1.30 -19.36 -12.51
C LYS A 103 0.04 -20.19 -12.28
N TYR A 104 -0.53 -20.10 -11.09
CA TYR A 104 -1.80 -20.76 -10.78
C TYR A 104 -2.98 -19.87 -11.08
N HIS A 105 -3.87 -20.29 -11.98
CA HIS A 105 -5.05 -19.55 -12.40
C HIS A 105 -6.37 -20.27 -12.08
N GLY A 106 -6.34 -21.34 -11.26
CA GLY A 106 -7.53 -22.00 -10.74
C GLY A 106 -8.33 -21.10 -9.81
N LYS A 107 -9.60 -21.39 -9.62
CA LYS A 107 -10.49 -20.73 -8.67
C LYS A 107 -11.32 -21.81 -7.99
N LEU A 108 -10.87 -22.18 -6.80
CA LEU A 108 -11.42 -23.25 -5.98
C LEU A 108 -11.72 -22.72 -4.58
N TYR A 109 -12.84 -23.14 -4.04
CA TYR A 109 -13.27 -22.86 -2.67
C TYR A 109 -13.75 -24.17 -2.07
N ALA A 110 -13.15 -24.63 -1.00
CA ALA A 110 -13.53 -25.82 -0.26
C ALA A 110 -14.00 -25.46 1.16
N PHE A 111 -15.15 -25.96 1.56
CA PHE A 111 -15.79 -25.68 2.83
C PHE A 111 -15.83 -26.95 3.67
N TYR A 112 -15.43 -26.84 4.93
CA TYR A 112 -15.30 -27.96 5.86
C TYR A 112 -16.20 -27.77 7.07
N LYS A 113 -16.64 -28.90 7.62
CA LYS A 113 -17.36 -28.99 8.89
C LYS A 113 -16.84 -30.20 9.65
N ASP A 114 -16.54 -30.03 10.95
CA ASP A 114 -16.03 -31.09 11.81
C ASP A 114 -14.83 -31.84 11.20
N GLY A 115 -13.92 -31.09 10.55
CA GLY A 115 -12.69 -31.60 9.94
C GLY A 115 -12.87 -32.31 8.59
N LYS A 116 -14.08 -32.34 8.01
CA LYS A 116 -14.37 -32.99 6.71
C LYS A 116 -14.85 -31.95 5.69
N PRO A 117 -14.34 -31.99 4.46
CA PRO A 117 -14.88 -31.17 3.39
C PRO A 117 -16.29 -31.67 3.05
N TYR A 118 -17.25 -30.76 2.91
CA TYR A 118 -18.67 -31.13 2.67
C TYR A 118 -19.25 -30.43 1.42
N SER A 119 -18.64 -29.36 0.98
CA SER A 119 -19.04 -28.67 -0.25
C SER A 119 -17.86 -27.94 -0.88
N ALA A 120 -17.95 -27.69 -2.19
CA ALA A 120 -16.94 -26.94 -2.92
C ALA A 120 -17.54 -26.08 -4.05
N ILE A 121 -16.80 -25.05 -4.45
CA ILE A 121 -17.08 -24.23 -5.62
C ILE A 121 -15.87 -24.23 -6.53
N ILE A 122 -16.08 -24.45 -7.82
CA ILE A 122 -15.08 -24.37 -8.88
C ILE A 122 -15.60 -23.51 -10.02
N GLY A 123 -14.77 -22.66 -10.62
CA GLY A 123 -15.21 -21.86 -11.76
C GLY A 123 -14.25 -20.78 -12.23
N SER A 124 -14.79 -19.69 -12.73
CA SER A 124 -14.00 -18.56 -13.23
C SER A 124 -13.78 -17.46 -12.18
N ALA A 125 -14.55 -17.46 -11.09
CA ALA A 125 -14.64 -16.36 -10.14
C ALA A 125 -13.43 -16.30 -9.18
N ASN A 126 -12.58 -15.29 -9.36
CA ASN A 126 -11.58 -14.90 -8.35
C ASN A 126 -12.24 -14.32 -7.09
N LEU A 127 -11.45 -14.06 -6.03
CA LEU A 127 -11.95 -13.53 -4.77
C LEU A 127 -12.76 -12.22 -4.91
N GLY A 128 -12.48 -11.42 -5.94
CA GLY A 128 -13.23 -10.19 -6.22
C GLY A 128 -14.75 -10.34 -6.36
N VAL A 129 -15.23 -11.57 -6.56
CA VAL A 129 -16.67 -11.85 -6.66
C VAL A 129 -17.43 -11.58 -5.35
N ILE A 130 -16.79 -11.71 -4.18
CA ILE A 130 -17.45 -11.47 -2.88
C ILE A 130 -17.71 -9.99 -2.60
N LYS A 131 -17.02 -9.08 -3.29
CA LYS A 131 -17.21 -7.63 -3.18
C LYS A 131 -17.94 -7.10 -4.40
N LEU A 132 -19.18 -6.67 -4.22
CA LEU A 132 -19.96 -6.03 -5.28
C LEU A 132 -19.43 -4.62 -5.54
N GLU A 133 -18.67 -4.45 -6.62
CA GLU A 133 -18.24 -3.13 -7.08
C GLU A 133 -19.36 -2.44 -7.88
N ALA A 134 -19.57 -1.14 -7.60
CA ALA A 134 -20.60 -0.33 -8.25
C ALA A 134 -20.24 0.09 -9.70
N ASN A 135 -19.22 -0.52 -10.31
CA ASN A 135 -18.69 -0.04 -11.58
C ASN A 135 -19.24 -0.87 -12.78
N ASN A 136 -19.44 -0.20 -13.91
CA ASN A 136 -20.02 -0.77 -15.13
C ASN A 136 -19.11 -1.77 -15.88
N ARG A 137 -17.92 -2.09 -15.36
CA ARG A 137 -16.94 -2.98 -15.99
C ARG A 137 -16.77 -4.30 -15.23
N ARG A 138 -17.82 -4.76 -14.55
CA ARG A 138 -17.79 -6.05 -13.87
C ARG A 138 -17.59 -7.19 -14.85
N GLN A 139 -16.73 -8.13 -14.51
CA GLN A 139 -16.61 -9.40 -15.23
C GLN A 139 -17.83 -10.28 -14.92
N TYR A 140 -18.40 -10.88 -15.94
CA TYR A 140 -19.43 -11.90 -15.75
C TYR A 140 -18.73 -13.22 -15.48
N GLU A 141 -18.93 -13.76 -14.28
CA GLU A 141 -18.34 -15.00 -13.84
C GLU A 141 -19.40 -16.11 -13.81
N ILE A 142 -18.95 -17.34 -14.03
CA ILE A 142 -19.76 -18.54 -13.87
C ILE A 142 -18.97 -19.57 -13.07
N SER A 143 -19.63 -20.22 -12.12
CA SER A 143 -19.02 -21.23 -11.27
C SER A 143 -19.97 -22.41 -11.08
N ALA A 144 -19.48 -23.49 -10.54
CA ALA A 144 -20.27 -24.66 -10.20
C ALA A 144 -20.09 -24.97 -8.71
N PHE A 145 -21.19 -25.17 -8.02
CA PHE A 145 -21.26 -25.71 -6.66
C PHE A 145 -21.41 -27.22 -6.71
N THR A 146 -20.73 -27.92 -5.82
CA THR A 146 -20.92 -29.35 -5.60
C THR A 146 -20.93 -29.69 -4.12
N ASP A 147 -21.75 -30.69 -3.76
CA ASP A 147 -21.82 -31.39 -2.49
C ASP A 147 -21.65 -32.91 -2.68
N ASP A 148 -21.26 -33.34 -3.88
CA ASP A 148 -20.84 -34.71 -4.14
C ASP A 148 -19.53 -35.02 -3.43
N VAL A 149 -19.50 -36.05 -2.62
CA VAL A 149 -18.37 -36.39 -1.73
C VAL A 149 -17.08 -36.58 -2.50
N ILE A 150 -17.11 -37.25 -3.64
CA ILE A 150 -15.92 -37.54 -4.45
C ILE A 150 -15.37 -36.24 -5.06
N GLU A 151 -16.22 -35.44 -5.70
CA GLU A 151 -15.84 -34.17 -6.31
C GLU A 151 -15.30 -33.17 -5.27
N VAL A 152 -15.91 -33.14 -4.09
CA VAL A 152 -15.49 -32.27 -2.97
C VAL A 152 -14.13 -32.69 -2.44
N GLU A 153 -13.88 -34.00 -2.25
CA GLU A 153 -12.60 -34.52 -1.78
C GLU A 153 -11.49 -34.27 -2.81
N GLU A 154 -11.76 -34.43 -4.11
CA GLU A 154 -10.79 -34.12 -5.18
C GLU A 154 -10.38 -32.63 -5.16
N ILE A 155 -11.34 -31.72 -5.04
CA ILE A 155 -11.09 -30.28 -4.97
C ILE A 155 -10.30 -29.94 -3.69
N ALA A 156 -10.72 -30.46 -2.54
CA ALA A 156 -10.07 -30.24 -1.26
C ALA A 156 -8.61 -30.74 -1.25
N ASN A 157 -8.38 -31.94 -1.75
CA ASN A 157 -7.05 -32.53 -1.86
C ASN A 157 -6.14 -31.71 -2.78
N HIS A 158 -6.65 -31.23 -3.92
CA HIS A 158 -5.88 -30.37 -4.80
C HIS A 158 -5.46 -29.05 -4.12
N ILE A 159 -6.35 -28.42 -3.33
CA ILE A 159 -5.98 -27.22 -2.55
C ILE A 159 -4.91 -27.56 -1.49
N GLU A 160 -5.00 -28.73 -0.84
CA GLU A 160 -3.96 -29.19 0.12
C GLU A 160 -2.59 -29.37 -0.57
N GLU A 161 -2.55 -29.94 -1.77
CA GLU A 161 -1.31 -30.07 -2.56
C GLU A 161 -0.66 -28.72 -2.84
N LEU A 162 -1.46 -27.66 -3.08
CA LEU A 162 -0.94 -26.30 -3.30
C LEU A 162 -0.23 -25.72 -2.06
N LYS A 163 -0.44 -26.27 -0.87
CA LYS A 163 0.21 -25.80 0.37
C LYS A 163 1.60 -26.43 0.59
N GLU A 164 2.01 -27.38 -0.24
CA GLU A 164 3.33 -28.00 -0.14
C GLU A 164 4.44 -26.95 -0.21
N PRO A 165 5.52 -27.05 0.61
CA PRO A 165 6.57 -26.03 0.70
C PRO A 165 7.33 -25.75 -0.58
N ASN A 166 7.37 -26.71 -1.51
CA ASN A 166 7.95 -26.56 -2.85
C ASN A 166 7.01 -25.80 -3.81
N ILE A 167 5.74 -25.64 -3.48
CA ILE A 167 4.72 -24.99 -4.32
C ILE A 167 4.40 -23.59 -3.80
N SER A 168 4.10 -23.46 -2.52
CA SER A 168 3.75 -22.16 -1.92
C SER A 168 4.39 -21.96 -0.54
N ASP A 169 4.51 -20.69 -0.14
CA ASP A 169 4.91 -20.30 1.21
C ASP A 169 3.95 -19.28 1.79
N ASN A 170 3.98 -19.13 3.13
CA ASN A 170 3.31 -18.02 3.78
C ASN A 170 3.78 -16.69 3.17
N ILE A 171 2.87 -15.77 2.91
CA ILE A 171 3.18 -14.51 2.20
C ILE A 171 4.26 -13.68 2.91
N GLU A 172 4.38 -13.74 4.24
CA GLU A 172 5.45 -13.07 4.99
C GLU A 172 6.83 -13.71 4.81
N ALA A 173 6.88 -14.98 4.41
CA ALA A 173 8.13 -15.70 4.16
C ALA A 173 8.66 -15.48 2.72
N ILE A 174 7.88 -14.86 1.85
CA ILE A 174 8.28 -14.59 0.46
C ILE A 174 9.25 -13.42 0.41
N ASN A 175 10.50 -13.73 0.05
CA ASN A 175 11.51 -12.71 -0.20
C ASN A 175 11.44 -12.22 -1.65
N GLY A 176 11.63 -10.90 -1.85
CA GLY A 176 11.71 -10.31 -3.19
C GLY A 176 10.38 -10.34 -3.96
N MET A 177 9.24 -10.23 -3.28
CA MET A 177 7.93 -10.17 -3.93
C MET A 177 7.90 -9.03 -4.96
N PRO A 178 7.66 -9.29 -6.25
CA PRO A 178 7.56 -8.25 -7.25
C PRO A 178 6.29 -7.43 -7.02
N LEU A 179 6.45 -6.13 -6.71
CA LEU A 179 5.33 -5.23 -6.48
C LEU A 179 5.05 -4.35 -7.69
N ILE A 180 3.77 -4.18 -8.00
CA ILE A 180 3.27 -3.20 -8.97
C ILE A 180 2.80 -2.00 -8.16
N TYR A 181 3.53 -0.89 -8.29
CA TYR A 181 3.20 0.34 -7.59
C TYR A 181 2.03 1.04 -8.29
N GLU A 182 1.00 1.36 -7.52
CA GLU A 182 -0.14 2.07 -8.03
C GLU A 182 0.21 3.54 -8.30
N LYS A 183 -0.38 4.10 -9.35
CA LYS A 183 -0.11 5.48 -9.73
C LYS A 183 -0.65 6.44 -8.68
N ASN A 184 0.17 7.37 -8.24
CA ASN A 184 -0.24 8.46 -7.36
C ASN A 184 -1.12 9.47 -8.11
N THR A 185 -2.43 9.30 -8.05
CA THR A 185 -3.40 10.17 -8.74
C THR A 185 -3.49 11.58 -8.14
N ALA A 186 -2.98 11.81 -6.92
CA ALA A 186 -3.01 13.12 -6.28
C ALA A 186 -2.13 14.17 -6.97
N LEU A 187 -1.18 13.73 -7.82
CA LEU A 187 -0.33 14.61 -8.64
C LEU A 187 -0.83 14.76 -10.08
N SER A 188 -1.89 14.04 -10.48
CA SER A 188 -2.42 14.11 -11.84
C SER A 188 -3.01 15.49 -12.13
N GLY A 189 -2.61 16.10 -13.24
CA GLY A 189 -3.10 17.42 -13.67
C GLY A 189 -2.49 18.62 -12.91
N ILE A 190 -1.47 18.42 -12.09
CA ILE A 190 -0.74 19.52 -11.45
C ILE A 190 0.29 20.06 -12.46
N GLU A 191 0.09 21.28 -12.95
CA GLU A 191 0.92 21.91 -14.02
C GLU A 191 2.40 22.01 -13.63
N LEU A 192 2.71 22.17 -12.33
CA LEU A 192 4.07 22.31 -11.82
C LEU A 192 4.81 20.98 -11.63
N VAL A 193 4.16 19.86 -11.96
CA VAL A 193 4.71 18.51 -11.81
C VAL A 193 4.78 17.83 -13.17
N THR A 194 5.95 17.30 -13.52
CA THR A 194 6.17 16.54 -14.75
C THR A 194 6.50 15.09 -14.41
N GLU A 195 5.99 14.14 -15.19
CA GLU A 195 6.41 12.73 -15.10
C GLU A 195 7.68 12.54 -15.94
N VAL A 196 8.66 11.83 -15.38
CA VAL A 196 9.89 11.47 -16.07
C VAL A 196 10.00 9.97 -16.28
N PRO A 197 10.58 9.51 -17.41
CA PRO A 197 10.75 8.10 -17.70
C PRO A 197 11.58 7.36 -16.64
N LYS A 198 11.28 6.09 -16.42
CA LYS A 198 11.97 5.24 -15.43
C LYS A 198 13.50 5.21 -15.59
N ASN A 199 14.00 5.17 -16.83
CA ASN A 199 15.43 5.21 -17.11
C ASN A 199 16.11 6.48 -16.62
N ASN A 200 15.43 7.64 -16.66
CA ASN A 200 15.94 8.90 -16.12
C ASN A 200 16.02 8.83 -14.58
N VAL A 201 15.01 8.27 -13.94
CA VAL A 201 15.03 8.04 -12.48
C VAL A 201 16.22 7.16 -12.08
N GLU A 202 16.42 6.05 -12.79
CA GLU A 202 17.54 5.13 -12.54
C GLU A 202 18.91 5.81 -12.80
N PHE A 203 18.99 6.71 -13.76
CA PHE A 203 20.21 7.52 -13.96
C PHE A 203 20.51 8.36 -12.70
N TYR A 204 19.54 9.12 -12.18
CA TYR A 204 19.74 9.93 -10.98
C TYR A 204 20.02 9.11 -9.73
N LYS A 205 19.43 7.93 -9.61
CA LYS A 205 19.73 6.99 -8.50
C LYS A 205 21.21 6.57 -8.48
N ARG A 206 21.81 6.36 -9.65
CA ARG A 206 23.22 5.92 -9.80
C ARG A 206 24.22 7.06 -9.68
N CYS A 207 23.82 8.33 -9.74
CA CYS A 207 24.71 9.46 -9.60
C CYS A 207 25.43 9.41 -8.24
N ALA A 208 26.74 9.64 -8.24
CA ALA A 208 27.50 9.83 -7.00
C ALA A 208 27.00 11.07 -6.26
N SER A 209 27.03 11.04 -4.94
CA SER A 209 26.59 12.16 -4.12
C SER A 209 27.59 12.45 -3.00
N TYR A 210 27.82 13.74 -2.75
CA TYR A 210 28.58 14.23 -1.59
C TYR A 210 27.66 14.60 -0.43
N VAL A 211 26.35 14.78 -0.68
CA VAL A 211 25.37 15.20 0.33
C VAL A 211 24.15 14.34 0.21
N SER A 212 23.85 13.60 1.26
CA SER A 212 22.61 12.88 1.45
C SER A 212 22.20 12.90 2.92
N PHE A 213 20.91 12.79 3.19
CA PHE A 213 20.39 12.73 4.55
C PHE A 213 19.01 12.09 4.58
N LEU A 214 18.62 11.64 5.77
CA LEU A 214 17.28 11.16 6.08
C LEU A 214 16.48 12.26 6.77
N LEU A 215 15.21 12.41 6.36
CA LEU A 215 14.20 13.20 7.05
C LEU A 215 13.18 12.23 7.66
N PRO A 216 13.28 11.96 8.99
CA PRO A 216 12.32 11.10 9.66
C PRO A 216 10.91 11.69 9.62
N LEU A 217 9.91 10.85 9.30
CA LEU A 217 8.52 11.22 9.33
C LEU A 217 8.00 11.08 10.77
N LYS A 218 7.62 12.20 11.36
CA LYS A 218 7.13 12.26 12.74
C LYS A 218 5.61 12.10 12.72
N VAL A 219 5.14 10.97 13.21
CA VAL A 219 3.73 10.61 13.24
C VAL A 219 3.37 10.01 14.60
N PRO A 220 2.11 10.10 15.06
CA PRO A 220 1.64 9.42 16.27
C PRO A 220 1.57 7.91 16.05
N ALA A 221 1.59 7.13 17.14
CA ALA A 221 1.05 5.79 17.13
C ALA A 221 -0.48 5.82 16.92
N TYR A 222 -1.07 4.72 16.49
CA TYR A 222 -2.50 4.67 16.20
C TYR A 222 -3.37 5.05 17.41
N GLU A 223 -3.03 4.57 18.61
CA GLU A 223 -3.73 4.90 19.85
C GLU A 223 -3.56 6.38 20.25
N GLU A 224 -2.48 7.02 19.82
CA GLU A 224 -2.16 8.41 20.15
C GLU A 224 -2.81 9.42 19.19
N ARG A 225 -3.47 8.98 18.12
CA ARG A 225 -4.01 9.87 17.07
C ARG A 225 -5.05 10.87 17.58
N HIS A 226 -5.69 10.59 18.71
CA HIS A 226 -6.66 11.46 19.35
C HIS A 226 -6.08 12.40 20.42
N LEU A 227 -4.79 12.26 20.73
CA LEU A 227 -4.14 13.15 21.71
C LEU A 227 -4.03 14.55 21.17
N ASP A 228 -4.71 15.50 21.81
CA ASP A 228 -4.68 16.92 21.48
C ASP A 228 -3.64 17.66 22.34
N ASP A 229 -2.41 17.21 22.32
CA ASP A 229 -1.30 17.75 23.11
C ASP A 229 -0.39 18.70 22.31
N GLY A 230 -0.71 18.95 21.05
CA GLY A 230 0.07 19.77 20.14
C GLY A 230 1.42 19.18 19.76
N LYS A 231 1.74 17.93 20.15
CA LYS A 231 3.01 17.27 19.79
C LYS A 231 2.91 16.52 18.47
N HIS A 232 1.88 15.69 18.32
CA HIS A 232 1.79 14.74 17.22
C HIS A 232 1.36 15.37 15.89
N PHE A 233 0.59 16.44 15.88
CA PHE A 233 0.21 17.14 14.65
C PHE A 233 0.82 18.53 14.48
N THR A 234 1.12 19.28 15.53
CA THR A 234 1.82 20.58 15.38
C THR A 234 3.32 20.42 15.16
N LYS A 235 3.94 19.32 15.65
CA LYS A 235 5.33 18.93 15.43
C LYS A 235 5.49 17.80 14.43
N SER A 236 4.40 17.18 13.97
CA SER A 236 4.38 16.18 12.93
C SER A 236 4.51 16.85 11.58
N ASN A 237 5.55 16.49 10.84
CA ASN A 237 5.78 17.03 9.51
C ASN A 237 4.77 16.56 8.47
N VAL A 238 4.06 15.46 8.71
CA VAL A 238 3.09 14.86 7.78
C VAL A 238 1.65 15.29 8.12
N ASN A 239 1.31 15.32 9.41
CA ASN A 239 -0.06 15.53 9.88
C ASN A 239 -0.38 16.97 10.29
N VAL A 240 0.40 17.96 9.87
CA VAL A 240 0.17 19.37 10.20
C VAL A 240 -1.20 19.87 9.74
N CYS A 241 -1.85 19.18 8.81
CA CYS A 241 -3.23 19.45 8.37
C CYS A 241 -4.27 19.30 9.50
N TYR A 242 -3.98 18.53 10.55
CA TYR A 242 -4.81 18.40 11.76
C TYR A 242 -4.52 19.47 12.82
N ALA A 243 -3.50 20.31 12.65
CA ALA A 243 -3.28 21.45 13.53
C ALA A 243 -4.37 22.50 13.36
N ALA A 244 -4.43 23.44 14.31
CA ALA A 244 -5.41 24.53 14.28
C ALA A 244 -5.41 25.25 12.91
N PRO A 245 -6.59 25.61 12.39
CA PRO A 245 -6.73 26.34 11.13
C PRO A 245 -5.88 27.61 11.12
N ARG A 246 -5.26 27.94 9.98
CA ARG A 246 -4.53 29.22 9.81
C ARG A 246 -5.45 30.44 9.81
N SER A 247 -6.75 30.24 9.52
CA SER A 247 -7.78 31.27 9.58
C SER A 247 -9.06 30.71 10.18
N ARG A 248 -9.91 31.61 10.74
CA ARG A 248 -11.16 31.22 11.42
C ARG A 248 -12.21 30.54 10.52
N ARG A 249 -12.01 30.47 9.21
CA ARG A 249 -13.05 30.06 8.23
C ARG A 249 -12.66 28.88 7.35
N LYS A 250 -11.44 28.35 7.41
CA LYS A 250 -11.01 27.29 6.50
C LYS A 250 -10.07 26.32 7.20
N SER A 251 -10.43 25.04 7.20
CA SER A 251 -9.54 23.95 7.58
C SER A 251 -8.28 23.92 6.70
N ARG A 252 -7.22 23.28 7.19
CA ARG A 252 -6.04 23.01 6.39
C ARG A 252 -6.35 21.91 5.37
N ASP A 253 -5.76 22.02 4.20
CA ASP A 253 -5.86 20.95 3.19
C ASP A 253 -5.21 19.65 3.73
N TRP A 254 -5.80 18.51 3.46
CA TRP A 254 -5.28 17.22 3.91
C TRP A 254 -3.86 16.97 3.40
N TYR A 255 -3.52 17.44 2.21
CA TYR A 255 -2.17 17.34 1.64
C TYR A 255 -1.18 18.34 2.22
N GLU A 256 -1.58 19.24 3.11
CA GLU A 256 -0.61 20.14 3.74
C GLU A 256 0.38 19.35 4.61
N THR A 257 1.66 19.61 4.39
CA THR A 257 2.78 19.03 5.14
C THR A 257 3.77 20.10 5.55
N GLN A 258 4.59 19.83 6.55
CA GLN A 258 5.67 20.70 6.99
C GLN A 258 6.95 19.88 7.19
N LEU A 259 7.62 19.55 6.08
CA LEU A 259 8.80 18.70 6.07
C LEU A 259 10.03 19.48 6.54
N THR A 260 10.40 19.29 7.80
CA THR A 260 11.51 20.01 8.44
C THR A 260 12.63 19.09 8.84
N VAL A 261 13.87 19.47 8.53
CA VAL A 261 15.08 18.77 8.94
C VAL A 261 15.66 19.33 10.24
N SER A 262 16.58 18.58 10.84
CA SER A 262 17.32 19.03 12.02
C SER A 262 18.35 20.12 11.68
N LYS A 263 18.83 20.81 12.72
CA LYS A 263 19.85 21.85 12.55
C LYS A 263 21.20 21.29 12.09
N GLU A 264 21.50 20.05 12.41
CA GLU A 264 22.71 19.34 11.97
C GLU A 264 22.68 19.15 10.46
N ILE A 265 21.52 18.76 9.89
CA ILE A 265 21.35 18.60 8.44
C ILE A 265 21.51 19.93 7.72
N THR A 266 20.96 21.03 8.23
CA THR A 266 21.08 22.34 7.57
C THR A 266 22.52 22.89 7.53
N ARG A 267 23.45 22.28 8.28
CA ARG A 267 24.87 22.64 8.31
C ARG A 267 25.75 21.77 7.42
N LEU A 268 25.18 20.75 6.77
CA LEU A 268 25.95 19.93 5.84
C LEU A 268 26.45 20.78 4.67
N GLU A 269 27.71 20.59 4.31
CA GLU A 269 28.26 21.21 3.12
C GLU A 269 27.47 20.76 1.88
N GLY A 270 27.03 21.71 1.06
CA GLY A 270 26.20 21.43 -0.12
C GLY A 270 24.68 21.31 0.17
N TYR A 271 24.23 21.50 1.41
CA TYR A 271 22.81 21.62 1.74
C TYR A 271 22.17 22.82 0.96
N PRO A 272 20.90 22.74 0.53
CA PRO A 272 20.28 23.79 -0.28
C PRO A 272 20.29 25.15 0.41
N VAL A 273 20.64 26.19 -0.34
CA VAL A 273 20.61 27.58 0.13
C VAL A 273 19.16 28.04 0.26
N LYS A 274 18.87 28.82 1.32
CA LYS A 274 17.52 29.32 1.60
C LYS A 274 16.97 30.10 0.41
N ASN A 275 15.73 29.76 0.01
CA ASN A 275 14.97 30.36 -1.08
C ASN A 275 15.65 30.25 -2.48
N VAL A 276 16.72 29.50 -2.63
CA VAL A 276 17.28 29.15 -3.94
C VAL A 276 16.58 27.89 -4.44
N PRO A 277 15.93 27.94 -5.62
CA PRO A 277 15.23 26.78 -6.17
C PRO A 277 16.23 25.69 -6.61
N PHE A 278 15.76 24.44 -6.56
CA PHE A 278 16.40 23.27 -7.12
C PHE A 278 15.34 22.32 -7.65
N TYR A 279 15.71 21.39 -8.52
CA TYR A 279 14.80 20.34 -8.97
C TYR A 279 14.81 19.14 -8.04
N ILE A 280 13.64 18.56 -7.82
CA ILE A 280 13.47 17.24 -7.23
C ILE A 280 13.08 16.26 -8.34
N VAL A 281 13.77 15.12 -8.40
CA VAL A 281 13.32 13.91 -9.07
C VAL A 281 12.96 12.91 -8.00
N THR A 282 11.73 12.36 -8.05
CA THR A 282 11.28 11.35 -7.09
C THR A 282 11.61 9.93 -7.57
N ASP A 283 11.72 9.00 -6.65
CA ASP A 283 12.02 7.59 -6.95
C ASP A 283 10.92 6.88 -7.76
N ASP A 284 9.72 7.45 -7.81
CA ASP A 284 8.55 6.99 -8.58
C ASP A 284 8.28 7.81 -9.86
N GLY A 285 9.20 8.74 -10.21
CA GLY A 285 9.21 9.37 -11.54
C GLY A 285 8.49 10.71 -11.63
N TYR A 286 8.38 11.47 -10.55
CA TYR A 286 7.89 12.85 -10.62
C TYR A 286 9.04 13.84 -10.56
N TRP A 287 8.85 14.97 -11.23
CA TRP A 287 9.81 16.07 -11.35
C TRP A 287 9.14 17.40 -11.08
N PHE A 288 9.69 18.18 -10.15
CA PHE A 288 9.19 19.51 -9.80
C PHE A 288 10.27 20.37 -9.15
N LYS A 289 10.06 21.70 -9.14
CA LYS A 289 10.93 22.63 -8.42
C LYS A 289 10.61 22.66 -6.94
N ALA A 290 11.66 22.70 -6.11
CA ALA A 290 11.56 22.87 -4.67
C ALA A 290 12.54 23.92 -4.18
N HIS A 291 12.38 24.34 -2.94
CA HIS A 291 13.28 25.22 -2.23
C HIS A 291 13.27 24.92 -0.74
N THR A 292 14.25 25.44 -0.01
CA THR A 292 14.21 25.43 1.44
C THR A 292 13.79 26.78 1.98
N THR A 293 12.96 26.78 3.03
CA THR A 293 12.36 27.98 3.62
C THR A 293 12.46 27.96 5.15
N SER A 294 11.78 28.86 5.81
CA SER A 294 11.68 29.05 7.28
C SER A 294 12.96 29.58 7.94
N ASP A 295 12.85 29.86 9.23
CA ASP A 295 14.01 30.25 10.04
C ASP A 295 14.94 29.05 10.21
N GLY A 296 16.25 29.31 9.99
CA GLY A 296 17.27 28.27 10.00
C GLY A 296 17.27 27.37 8.77
N ASN A 297 16.57 27.75 7.70
CA ASN A 297 16.61 27.07 6.38
C ASN A 297 16.22 25.57 6.44
N LYS A 298 15.30 25.20 7.28
CA LYS A 298 15.04 23.79 7.65
C LYS A 298 13.83 23.16 6.98
N GLN A 299 12.96 23.94 6.30
CA GLN A 299 11.71 23.43 5.74
C GLN A 299 11.85 23.24 4.22
N PHE A 300 11.54 22.04 3.74
CA PHE A 300 11.40 21.75 2.31
C PHE A 300 9.97 22.06 1.86
N SER A 301 9.85 22.77 0.73
CA SER A 301 8.58 23.11 0.08
C SER A 301 8.74 23.09 -1.44
N ALA A 302 7.71 22.71 -2.16
CA ALA A 302 7.69 22.89 -3.60
C ALA A 302 7.48 24.38 -3.95
N VAL A 303 8.04 24.81 -5.07
CA VAL A 303 7.87 26.17 -5.58
C VAL A 303 6.52 26.29 -6.27
N GLY A 304 5.76 27.34 -5.93
CA GLY A 304 4.49 27.67 -6.57
C GLY A 304 3.25 26.96 -5.99
N ASP A 305 3.38 25.75 -5.46
CA ASP A 305 2.29 25.04 -4.77
C ASP A 305 2.86 24.23 -3.58
N GLU A 306 2.59 24.70 -2.35
CA GLU A 306 3.05 24.07 -1.11
C GLU A 306 2.48 22.65 -0.90
N LEU A 307 1.42 22.28 -1.61
CA LEU A 307 0.75 20.98 -1.45
C LEU A 307 1.45 19.84 -2.23
N ILE A 308 2.30 20.14 -3.21
CA ILE A 308 2.92 19.12 -4.07
C ILE A 308 3.69 18.07 -3.26
N MET A 309 4.49 18.48 -2.28
CA MET A 309 5.22 17.54 -1.42
C MET A 309 4.29 16.59 -0.65
N GLY A 310 3.20 17.14 -0.13
CA GLY A 310 2.18 16.35 0.57
C GLY A 310 1.36 15.48 -0.37
N ARG A 311 1.00 15.97 -1.56
CA ARG A 311 0.33 15.17 -2.60
C ARG A 311 1.21 14.01 -3.05
N TRP A 312 2.52 14.22 -3.17
CA TRP A 312 3.44 13.15 -3.48
C TRP A 312 3.49 12.11 -2.34
N LEU A 313 3.75 12.53 -1.11
CA LEU A 313 3.95 11.63 0.03
C LEU A 313 2.66 10.91 0.45
N LYS A 314 1.60 11.68 0.74
CA LYS A 314 0.33 11.12 1.20
C LYS A 314 -0.43 10.43 0.08
N GLY A 315 -0.31 10.93 -1.15
CA GLY A 315 -0.88 10.28 -2.32
C GLY A 315 -0.30 8.90 -2.57
N ARG A 316 1.01 8.69 -2.30
CA ARG A 316 1.63 7.35 -2.34
C ARG A 316 1.09 6.42 -1.26
N LEU A 317 0.97 6.88 -0.03
CA LEU A 317 0.37 6.09 1.06
C LEU A 317 -1.09 5.76 0.76
N SER A 318 -1.81 6.68 0.14
CA SER A 318 -3.19 6.44 -0.31
C SER A 318 -3.26 5.45 -1.47
N ALA A 319 -2.38 5.57 -2.47
CA ALA A 319 -2.29 4.61 -3.56
C ALA A 319 -1.92 3.21 -3.05
N ALA A 320 -1.00 3.12 -2.09
CA ALA A 320 -0.68 1.87 -1.38
C ALA A 320 -1.83 1.35 -0.49
N GLY A 321 -2.92 2.12 -0.38
CA GLY A 321 -4.11 1.70 0.35
C GLY A 321 -4.02 1.80 1.86
N LEU A 322 -3.06 2.52 2.40
CA LEU A 322 -2.83 2.62 3.84
C LEU A 322 -3.66 3.71 4.51
N VAL A 323 -4.08 4.72 3.74
CA VAL A 323 -4.87 5.84 4.24
C VAL A 323 -5.82 6.35 3.15
N ASN A 324 -6.96 6.87 3.55
CA ASN A 324 -7.87 7.54 2.63
C ASN A 324 -7.79 9.06 2.82
N PRO A 325 -7.69 9.84 1.74
CA PRO A 325 -7.78 11.29 1.80
C PRO A 325 -9.10 11.73 2.42
N VAL A 326 -9.06 12.77 3.27
CA VAL A 326 -10.26 13.37 3.84
C VAL A 326 -10.47 14.77 3.28
N ASN A 327 -11.72 15.13 3.02
CA ASN A 327 -12.06 16.44 2.45
C ASN A 327 -11.86 17.58 3.45
N ASP A 328 -12.14 17.31 4.73
CA ASP A 328 -12.02 18.27 5.80
C ASP A 328 -11.51 17.58 7.07
N THR A 329 -10.29 17.95 7.49
CA THR A 329 -9.65 17.40 8.69
C THR A 329 -10.33 17.82 9.99
N GLN A 330 -11.17 18.85 9.98
CA GLN A 330 -11.93 19.28 11.16
C GLN A 330 -13.15 18.39 11.42
N THR A 331 -13.70 17.79 10.39
CA THR A 331 -14.85 16.87 10.49
C THR A 331 -14.42 15.40 10.61
N ASP A 332 -13.14 15.09 10.40
CA ASP A 332 -12.57 13.75 10.61
C ASP A 332 -12.36 13.48 12.11
N THR A 333 -13.46 13.27 12.83
CA THR A 333 -13.46 13.06 14.29
C THR A 333 -12.69 11.83 14.70
N ASP A 334 -12.73 10.77 13.88
CA ASP A 334 -12.04 9.52 14.13
C ASP A 334 -10.57 9.52 13.68
N ARG A 335 -10.11 10.64 13.11
CA ARG A 335 -8.74 10.81 12.62
C ARG A 335 -8.33 9.74 11.59
N THR A 336 -9.27 9.30 10.76
CA THR A 336 -9.06 8.22 9.76
C THR A 336 -8.07 8.61 8.66
N GLY A 337 -7.97 9.89 8.33
CA GLY A 337 -6.98 10.41 7.40
C GLY A 337 -5.63 10.78 8.03
N MET A 338 -5.41 10.54 9.33
CA MET A 338 -4.13 10.83 10.00
C MET A 338 -3.13 9.70 9.73
N ILE A 339 -1.95 10.06 9.24
CA ILE A 339 -0.87 9.08 9.04
C ILE A 339 -0.32 8.66 10.41
N THR A 340 -0.23 7.36 10.65
CA THR A 340 0.29 6.79 11.90
C THR A 340 1.60 6.02 11.70
N LYS A 341 2.25 5.69 12.80
CA LYS A 341 3.49 4.94 12.79
C LYS A 341 3.31 3.55 12.17
N GLU A 342 2.20 2.89 12.50
CA GLU A 342 1.85 1.56 12.00
C GLU A 342 1.68 1.57 10.47
N MET A 343 1.05 2.63 9.91
CA MET A 343 0.93 2.80 8.46
C MET A 343 2.30 2.93 7.78
N LEU A 344 3.24 3.68 8.37
CA LEU A 344 4.60 3.80 7.83
C LEU A 344 5.40 2.50 7.96
N GLN A 345 5.21 1.75 9.04
CA GLN A 345 5.82 0.44 9.24
C GLN A 345 5.25 -0.57 8.25
N GLU A 346 3.94 -0.56 8.01
CA GLU A 346 3.29 -1.39 6.99
C GLU A 346 3.76 -1.02 5.58
N TYR A 347 3.95 0.28 5.30
CA TYR A 347 4.57 0.76 4.05
C TYR A 347 6.04 0.33 3.93
N GLY A 348 6.70 0.08 5.05
CA GLY A 348 8.10 -0.31 5.12
C GLY A 348 9.09 0.85 5.03
N CYS A 349 8.64 2.11 5.18
CA CYS A 349 9.51 3.27 5.13
C CYS A 349 9.03 4.39 6.07
N GLU A 350 9.85 4.74 7.05
CA GLU A 350 9.56 5.76 8.06
C GLU A 350 10.29 7.09 7.82
N SER A 351 11.08 7.20 6.74
CA SER A 351 11.90 8.39 6.46
C SER A 351 11.97 8.70 4.98
N LEU A 352 12.05 9.97 4.65
CA LEU A 352 12.40 10.41 3.30
C LEU A 352 13.92 10.44 3.16
N PHE A 353 14.42 9.94 2.04
CA PHE A 353 15.83 10.03 1.68
C PHE A 353 16.03 11.12 0.64
N PHE A 354 16.91 12.09 0.96
CA PHE A 354 17.34 13.14 0.06
C PHE A 354 18.78 12.93 -0.35
N LYS A 355 19.05 13.05 -1.64
CA LYS A 355 20.40 12.94 -2.20
C LYS A 355 20.64 14.00 -3.26
N LYS A 356 21.70 14.84 -3.10
CA LYS A 356 22.18 15.73 -4.16
C LYS A 356 22.86 14.88 -5.24
N THR A 357 22.38 14.94 -6.48
CA THR A 357 22.86 14.05 -7.55
C THR A 357 24.16 14.53 -8.21
N GLY A 358 24.60 15.77 -7.93
CA GLY A 358 25.72 16.40 -8.64
C GLY A 358 25.40 16.79 -10.08
N GLN A 359 24.16 16.60 -10.53
CA GLN A 359 23.67 17.03 -11.83
C GLN A 359 22.95 18.37 -11.71
N THR A 360 22.88 19.09 -12.81
CA THR A 360 22.09 20.33 -12.95
C THR A 360 21.11 20.21 -14.11
N ALA A 361 19.99 20.96 -14.03
CA ALA A 361 19.04 21.12 -15.12
C ALA A 361 18.71 22.61 -15.29
N MET A 362 18.52 23.06 -16.52
CA MET A 362 18.17 24.47 -16.81
C MET A 362 16.71 24.73 -16.41
N ASP A 363 16.49 25.90 -15.80
CA ASP A 363 15.13 26.40 -15.58
C ASP A 363 14.60 27.13 -16.83
N GLU A 364 13.40 27.70 -16.73
CA GLU A 364 12.74 28.41 -17.84
C GLU A 364 13.49 29.68 -18.25
N ASP A 365 14.32 30.26 -17.35
CA ASP A 365 15.13 31.44 -17.57
C ASP A 365 16.55 31.10 -18.02
N GLY A 366 16.87 29.80 -18.18
CA GLY A 366 18.20 29.32 -18.59
C GLY A 366 19.23 29.27 -17.47
N ASN A 367 18.80 29.31 -16.19
CA ASN A 367 19.72 29.18 -15.07
C ASN A 367 19.90 27.68 -14.69
N PRO A 368 21.14 27.23 -14.43
CA PRO A 368 21.37 25.86 -13.97
C PRO A 368 20.96 25.71 -12.51
N LEU A 369 20.04 24.81 -12.25
CA LEU A 369 19.58 24.43 -10.91
C LEU A 369 20.09 23.05 -10.55
N ASP A 370 20.48 22.84 -9.28
CA ASP A 370 20.84 21.53 -8.75
C ASP A 370 19.69 20.54 -8.89
N VAL A 371 19.98 19.25 -9.13
CA VAL A 371 19.01 18.17 -9.13
C VAL A 371 19.20 17.31 -7.88
N TRP A 372 18.14 17.12 -7.13
CA TRP A 372 18.07 16.27 -5.95
C TRP A 372 17.16 15.06 -6.17
N LEU A 373 17.61 13.88 -5.78
CA LEU A 373 16.77 12.70 -5.69
C LEU A 373 16.04 12.69 -4.34
N LEU A 374 14.74 12.47 -4.39
CA LEU A 374 13.89 12.24 -3.22
C LEU A 374 13.29 10.84 -3.30
N SER A 375 13.52 10.02 -2.28
CA SER A 375 13.03 8.65 -2.22
C SER A 375 12.19 8.41 -0.97
N PHE A 376 11.11 7.65 -1.17
CA PHE A 376 10.22 7.13 -0.12
C PHE A 376 9.92 5.67 -0.42
N LYS A 377 10.95 4.83 -0.43
CA LYS A 377 10.85 3.38 -0.61
C LYS A 377 11.60 2.65 0.48
N PRO A 378 11.09 1.48 0.89
CA PRO A 378 11.90 0.52 1.65
C PRO A 378 13.17 0.24 0.86
N ILE A 379 14.29 0.22 1.54
CA ILE A 379 15.55 -0.15 0.90
C ILE A 379 15.58 -1.67 0.89
N SER A 380 15.44 -2.26 -0.29
CA SER A 380 15.70 -3.68 -0.49
C SER A 380 17.19 -3.97 -0.30
N ASP A 381 17.54 -5.08 0.34
CA ASP A 381 18.94 -5.48 0.61
C ASP A 381 19.73 -5.84 -0.66
N GLU A 382 19.14 -5.77 -1.85
CA GLU A 382 19.76 -6.17 -3.10
C GLU A 382 20.39 -4.97 -3.84
N GLY A 383 21.72 -4.89 -3.71
CA GLY A 383 22.58 -4.40 -4.81
C GLY A 383 22.72 -2.91 -5.02
N ASP A 384 22.16 -2.03 -4.19
CA ASP A 384 22.31 -0.59 -4.37
C ASP A 384 23.40 -0.04 -3.43
N GLY A 385 24.47 0.55 -3.99
CA GLY A 385 25.57 1.15 -3.22
C GLY A 385 25.15 2.25 -2.21
N ASN A 386 23.87 2.63 -2.22
CA ASN A 386 23.25 3.54 -1.26
C ASN A 386 22.87 2.85 0.07
N ASN A 387 22.80 1.52 0.13
CA ASN A 387 22.40 0.77 1.33
C ASN A 387 23.36 0.96 2.51
N ALA A 388 24.68 1.08 2.26
CA ALA A 388 25.66 1.31 3.30
C ALA A 388 25.48 2.70 3.94
N VAL A 389 25.28 3.74 3.12
CA VAL A 389 25.07 5.12 3.58
C VAL A 389 23.74 5.24 4.35
N PHE A 390 22.71 4.52 3.92
CA PHE A 390 21.42 4.53 4.61
C PHE A 390 21.46 3.81 5.95
N LYS A 391 22.17 2.67 6.05
CA LYS A 391 22.39 1.96 7.32
C LYS A 391 23.21 2.80 8.31
N GLU A 392 24.24 3.48 7.84
CA GLU A 392 25.02 4.43 8.68
C GLU A 392 24.18 5.60 9.16
N LEU A 393 23.41 6.24 8.28
CA LEU A 393 22.53 7.37 8.64
C LEU A 393 21.41 6.95 9.59
N SER A 394 20.83 5.74 9.42
CA SER A 394 19.81 5.20 10.32
C SER A 394 20.37 4.92 11.73
N GLN A 395 21.60 4.41 11.82
CA GLN A 395 22.27 4.16 13.09
C GLN A 395 22.69 5.45 13.81
N GLN A 396 23.05 6.49 13.08
CA GLN A 396 23.37 7.81 13.65
C GLN A 396 22.11 8.50 14.19
N ASN A 397 20.96 8.42 13.51
CA ASN A 397 19.71 8.99 13.98
C ASN A 397 19.17 8.30 15.25
N ASN A 398 19.35 6.99 15.41
CA ASN A 398 18.96 6.27 16.63
C ASN A 398 19.80 6.63 17.87
N ARG A 399 20.98 7.23 17.71
CA ARG A 399 21.85 7.69 18.83
C ARG A 399 21.51 9.10 19.32
N THR A 400 20.81 9.91 18.54
CA THR A 400 20.48 11.30 18.86
C THR A 400 19.11 11.46 19.54
N TRP A 401 18.36 10.36 19.76
CA TRP A 401 17.00 10.38 20.32
C TRP A 401 16.87 9.62 21.67
N LYS A 402 17.98 9.39 22.39
CA LYS A 402 17.96 8.95 23.81
C LYS A 402 18.06 10.12 24.75
#